data_75716ddd9f15a7859c0b7f8a6cff28ba
#
_entry.id   75716ddd9f15a7859c0b7f8a6cff28ba
#
_cell.length_a   1.000
_cell.length_b   1.000
_cell.length_c   1.000
_cell.angle_alpha   90.00
_cell.angle_beta   90.00
_cell.angle_gamma   90.00
#
_symmetry.space_group_name_H-M   'P 1'
#
loop_
_entity.id
_entity.type
_entity.pdbx_description
1 polymer ?
#
loop_
_entity_poly.entity_id
_entity_poly.type
_entity_poly.pdbx_seq_one_letter_code
_entity_poly.pdbx_strand_id
1 'polypeptide(L)'
;MLQFSKYQGLGNDFVLLEGRGGQLPLEITEPDPNWVRQLCDRRFGIGGDGLILALPPQHGEELRMRIFNADGSEAEMCGNGIRCLARFLADNDGDQPGRTWRTETMAGVIVPELCEDGQIRVDMGQPFLEPDQVPTTLSKGRSGLPQGEIDLQGSTLQLAAVGMGNPHVVVPVQDLKSIPFDAWGSALEIDPLFPAKTNVHSNPRDLYDTRSGCDHTQSLGNWLRQSFHIK
;
A
#
# COMPACT_ATOMS: atom_id res chain seq x y z
N MET A 1 -15.73 18.19 -20.21
CA MET A 1 -15.67 18.24 -18.72
C MET A 1 -15.15 16.90 -18.26
N LEU A 2 -14.06 16.85 -17.46
CA LEU A 2 -13.50 15.60 -16.93
C LEU A 2 -14.38 15.11 -15.78
N GLN A 3 -14.90 13.88 -15.91
CA GLN A 3 -15.63 13.22 -14.83
C GLN A 3 -14.65 12.43 -13.97
N PHE A 4 -14.82 12.49 -12.68
CA PHE A 4 -14.01 11.74 -11.73
C PHE A 4 -14.87 11.16 -10.60
N SER A 5 -14.36 10.14 -9.97
CA SER A 5 -14.87 9.59 -8.70
C SER A 5 -13.81 9.71 -7.62
N LYS A 6 -14.21 9.71 -6.36
CA LYS A 6 -13.29 9.76 -5.23
C LYS A 6 -13.58 8.62 -4.28
N TYR A 7 -12.58 7.78 -4.04
CA TYR A 7 -12.66 6.61 -3.16
C TYR A 7 -11.56 6.68 -2.12
N GLN A 8 -11.79 6.03 -1.00
CA GLN A 8 -10.79 5.93 0.06
C GLN A 8 -10.63 4.48 0.53
N GLY A 9 -9.41 4.12 0.89
CA GLY A 9 -9.08 2.84 1.52
C GLY A 9 -8.15 3.09 2.70
N LEU A 10 -8.59 2.79 3.93
CA LEU A 10 -7.83 3.02 5.18
C LEU A 10 -7.29 4.44 5.36
N GLY A 11 -8.04 5.44 4.93
CA GLY A 11 -7.64 6.83 5.03
C GLY A 11 -6.87 7.38 3.83
N ASN A 12 -6.30 6.53 2.95
CA ASN A 12 -5.80 6.99 1.66
C ASN A 12 -6.95 7.25 0.71
N ASP A 13 -7.05 8.45 0.20
CA ASP A 13 -8.09 8.87 -0.73
C ASP A 13 -7.53 9.16 -2.13
N PHE A 14 -8.17 8.57 -3.13
CA PHE A 14 -7.74 8.64 -4.51
C PHE A 14 -8.80 9.27 -5.40
N VAL A 15 -8.34 10.06 -6.37
CA VAL A 15 -9.15 10.49 -7.51
C VAL A 15 -9.07 9.39 -8.57
N LEU A 16 -10.22 8.91 -9.06
CA LEU A 16 -10.29 7.84 -10.07
C LEU A 16 -10.91 8.37 -11.35
N LEU A 17 -10.31 8.01 -12.47
CA LEU A 17 -10.80 8.34 -13.82
C LEU A 17 -11.09 7.06 -14.61
N GLU A 18 -12.30 7.02 -15.17
CA GLU A 18 -12.73 5.95 -16.07
C GLU A 18 -12.19 6.19 -17.47
N GLY A 19 -11.39 5.28 -17.96
CA GLY A 19 -10.79 5.35 -19.29
C GLY A 19 -10.77 4.01 -20.03
N ARG A 20 -11.40 2.95 -19.50
CA ARG A 20 -11.43 1.61 -20.13
C ARG A 20 -11.99 1.63 -21.55
N GLY A 21 -12.90 2.55 -21.85
CA GLY A 21 -13.43 2.75 -23.19
C GLY A 21 -12.49 3.49 -24.16
N GLY A 22 -11.30 3.89 -23.75
CA GLY A 22 -10.33 4.60 -24.59
C GLY A 22 -10.67 6.07 -24.88
N GLN A 23 -11.60 6.67 -24.12
CA GLN A 23 -12.06 8.03 -24.39
C GLN A 23 -11.22 9.12 -23.70
N LEU A 24 -10.32 8.76 -22.78
CA LEU A 24 -9.47 9.74 -22.11
C LEU A 24 -8.42 10.28 -23.09
N PRO A 25 -8.23 11.60 -23.14
CA PRO A 25 -7.19 12.20 -23.97
C PRO A 25 -5.79 11.83 -23.47
N LEU A 26 -4.80 11.93 -24.36
CA LEU A 26 -3.41 11.51 -24.07
C LEU A 26 -2.84 12.28 -22.88
N GLU A 27 -3.15 13.55 -22.71
CA GLU A 27 -2.71 14.39 -21.60
C GLU A 27 -3.20 13.89 -20.24
N ILE A 28 -4.24 13.05 -20.23
CA ILE A 28 -4.77 12.41 -19.02
C ILE A 28 -4.22 11.00 -18.83
N THR A 29 -4.04 10.26 -19.93
CA THR A 29 -3.48 8.90 -19.86
C THR A 29 -1.96 8.89 -19.64
N GLU A 30 -1.27 9.96 -20.04
CA GLU A 30 0.15 10.25 -19.79
C GLU A 30 0.28 11.61 -19.08
N PRO A 31 -0.11 11.72 -17.81
CA PRO A 31 -0.27 13.01 -17.16
C PRO A 31 1.08 13.65 -16.83
N ASP A 32 1.16 14.96 -17.00
CA ASP A 32 2.28 15.75 -16.48
C ASP A 32 2.30 15.68 -14.94
N PRO A 33 3.48 15.43 -14.29
CA PRO A 33 3.56 15.38 -12.84
C PRO A 33 3.06 16.65 -12.11
N ASN A 34 3.20 17.84 -12.72
CA ASN A 34 2.68 19.07 -12.13
C ASN A 34 1.16 19.10 -12.17
N TRP A 35 0.55 18.58 -13.25
CA TRP A 35 -0.89 18.46 -13.33
C TRP A 35 -1.44 17.52 -12.25
N VAL A 36 -0.78 16.37 -12.02
CA VAL A 36 -1.16 15.45 -10.93
C VAL A 36 -1.05 16.14 -9.57
N ARG A 37 0.05 16.87 -9.32
CA ARG A 37 0.20 17.65 -8.07
C ARG A 37 -0.91 18.66 -7.87
N GLN A 38 -1.29 19.39 -8.93
CA GLN A 38 -2.40 20.35 -8.86
C GLN A 38 -3.73 19.67 -8.62
N LEU A 39 -4.00 18.54 -9.29
CA LEU A 39 -5.21 17.74 -9.09
C LEU A 39 -5.33 17.25 -7.65
N CYS A 40 -4.23 16.77 -7.07
CA CYS A 40 -4.17 16.22 -5.71
C CYS A 40 -4.07 17.28 -4.61
N ASP A 41 -3.87 18.56 -4.96
CA ASP A 41 -3.85 19.63 -3.97
C ASP A 41 -5.19 19.75 -3.24
N ARG A 42 -5.15 19.63 -1.88
CA ARG A 42 -6.37 19.61 -1.06
C ARG A 42 -7.04 20.96 -0.89
N ARG A 43 -6.39 22.06 -1.33
CA ARG A 43 -6.92 23.44 -1.21
C ARG A 43 -7.37 24.00 -2.55
N PHE A 44 -6.62 23.72 -3.61
CA PHE A 44 -6.81 24.32 -4.92
C PHE A 44 -7.19 23.33 -6.02
N GLY A 45 -7.06 22.02 -5.74
CA GLY A 45 -7.44 20.94 -6.64
C GLY A 45 -8.67 20.17 -6.15
N ILE A 46 -8.81 18.93 -6.63
CA ILE A 46 -9.80 17.97 -6.13
C ILE A 46 -9.38 17.49 -4.74
N GLY A 47 -8.08 17.38 -4.52
CA GLY A 47 -7.46 16.88 -3.29
C GLY A 47 -7.47 15.35 -3.20
N GLY A 48 -6.35 14.76 -2.83
CA GLY A 48 -6.21 13.32 -2.64
C GLY A 48 -4.76 12.91 -2.42
N ASP A 49 -4.57 11.66 -2.03
CA ASP A 49 -3.24 11.06 -1.88
C ASP A 49 -2.68 10.56 -3.22
N GLY A 50 -3.52 10.52 -4.24
CA GLY A 50 -3.10 10.15 -5.59
C GLY A 50 -4.23 10.11 -6.61
N LEU A 51 -3.82 9.86 -7.86
CA LEU A 51 -4.67 9.66 -9.02
C LEU A 51 -4.59 8.21 -9.48
N ILE A 52 -5.73 7.59 -9.78
CA ILE A 52 -5.81 6.26 -10.38
C ILE A 52 -6.54 6.36 -11.72
N LEU A 53 -5.96 5.75 -12.74
CA LEU A 53 -6.54 5.61 -14.06
C LEU A 53 -6.96 4.15 -14.30
N ALA A 54 -8.23 3.91 -14.60
CA ALA A 54 -8.72 2.67 -15.16
C ALA A 54 -8.61 2.74 -16.68
N LEU A 55 -7.71 1.99 -17.30
CA LEU A 55 -7.36 2.08 -18.71
C LEU A 55 -7.63 0.76 -19.46
N PRO A 56 -7.70 0.80 -20.81
CA PRO A 56 -7.71 -0.43 -21.60
C PRO A 56 -6.44 -1.26 -21.32
N PRO A 57 -6.53 -2.60 -21.37
CA PRO A 57 -5.38 -3.48 -21.20
C PRO A 57 -4.38 -3.32 -22.35
N GLN A 58 -3.12 -3.65 -22.10
CA GLN A 58 -2.04 -3.67 -23.10
C GLN A 58 -1.54 -5.08 -23.38
N HIS A 59 -1.71 -6.02 -22.45
CA HIS A 59 -1.15 -7.37 -22.51
C HIS A 59 -2.23 -8.47 -22.44
N GLY A 60 -3.49 -8.12 -22.75
CA GLY A 60 -4.58 -9.09 -22.90
C GLY A 60 -5.36 -9.41 -21.64
N GLU A 61 -5.15 -8.68 -20.56
CA GLU A 61 -5.97 -8.76 -19.35
C GLU A 61 -7.28 -7.96 -19.49
N GLU A 62 -8.06 -7.78 -18.42
CA GLU A 62 -9.35 -7.10 -18.51
C GLU A 62 -9.20 -5.57 -18.53
N LEU A 63 -8.25 -5.05 -17.77
CA LEU A 63 -7.96 -3.62 -17.68
C LEU A 63 -6.53 -3.39 -17.21
N ARG A 64 -6.09 -2.14 -17.33
CA ARG A 64 -4.82 -1.67 -16.79
C ARG A 64 -5.06 -0.56 -15.77
N MET A 65 -4.37 -0.66 -14.61
CA MET A 65 -4.28 0.41 -13.63
C MET A 65 -2.97 1.17 -13.78
N ARG A 66 -3.07 2.49 -13.82
CA ARG A 66 -1.94 3.37 -13.52
C ARG A 66 -2.26 4.16 -12.27
N ILE A 67 -1.27 4.34 -11.41
CA ILE A 67 -1.43 5.07 -10.15
C ILE A 67 -0.31 6.08 -9.99
N PHE A 68 -0.68 7.30 -9.64
CA PHE A 68 0.22 8.42 -9.43
C PHE A 68 0.06 8.93 -8.01
N ASN A 69 1.16 9.12 -7.31
CA ASN A 69 1.19 9.74 -6.00
C ASN A 69 0.85 11.24 -6.08
N ALA A 70 0.51 11.86 -4.95
CA ALA A 70 0.21 13.30 -4.89
C ALA A 70 1.39 14.19 -5.30
N ASP A 71 2.63 13.68 -5.27
CA ASP A 71 3.82 14.39 -5.76
C ASP A 71 4.03 14.27 -7.28
N GLY A 72 3.14 13.58 -7.98
CA GLY A 72 3.19 13.36 -9.42
C GLY A 72 4.07 12.19 -9.87
N SER A 73 4.70 11.47 -8.96
CA SER A 73 5.44 10.25 -9.29
C SER A 73 4.47 9.10 -9.58
N GLU A 74 4.81 8.23 -10.54
CA GLU A 74 4.05 7.01 -10.79
C GLU A 74 4.52 5.90 -9.85
N ALA A 75 3.59 5.18 -9.24
CA ALA A 75 3.89 4.04 -8.38
C ALA A 75 3.61 2.73 -9.11
N GLU A 76 4.41 1.70 -8.83
CA GLU A 76 4.26 0.38 -9.45
C GLU A 76 2.92 -0.26 -9.07
N MET A 77 2.53 -0.17 -7.82
CA MET A 77 1.29 -0.68 -7.27
C MET A 77 1.02 -0.08 -5.87
N CYS A 78 -0.24 -0.02 -5.49
CA CYS A 78 -0.66 0.38 -4.14
C CYS A 78 -1.83 -0.51 -3.71
N GLY A 79 -1.67 -1.24 -2.62
CA GLY A 79 -2.71 -2.13 -2.09
C GLY A 79 -4.03 -1.40 -1.77
N ASN A 80 -3.98 -0.17 -1.23
CA ASN A 80 -5.16 0.67 -1.03
C ASN A 80 -5.76 1.11 -2.35
N GLY A 81 -4.90 1.51 -3.31
CA GLY A 81 -5.31 1.98 -4.62
C GLY A 81 -6.03 0.90 -5.44
N ILE A 82 -5.50 -0.34 -5.50
CA ILE A 82 -6.14 -1.41 -6.27
C ILE A 82 -7.50 -1.80 -5.68
N ARG A 83 -7.69 -1.70 -4.35
CA ARG A 83 -9.00 -1.91 -3.73
C ARG A 83 -9.98 -0.79 -4.05
N CYS A 84 -9.52 0.47 -4.03
CA CYS A 84 -10.33 1.60 -4.46
C CYS A 84 -10.76 1.46 -5.92
N LEU A 85 -9.84 1.01 -6.80
CA LEU A 85 -10.15 0.74 -8.21
C LEU A 85 -11.22 -0.35 -8.33
N ALA A 86 -11.02 -1.50 -7.69
CA ALA A 86 -11.99 -2.60 -7.77
C ALA A 86 -13.37 -2.21 -7.26
N ARG A 87 -13.44 -1.43 -6.16
CA ARG A 87 -14.71 -0.91 -5.66
C ARG A 87 -15.36 0.07 -6.63
N PHE A 88 -14.58 0.96 -7.22
CA PHE A 88 -15.04 1.87 -8.26
C PHE A 88 -15.62 1.13 -9.48
N LEU A 89 -14.96 0.06 -9.92
CA LEU A 89 -15.45 -0.76 -11.02
C LEU A 89 -16.75 -1.45 -10.66
N ALA A 90 -16.82 -2.07 -9.48
CA ALA A 90 -18.03 -2.74 -9.01
C ALA A 90 -19.23 -1.79 -8.94
N ASP A 91 -19.03 -0.57 -8.44
CA ASP A 91 -20.10 0.42 -8.33
C ASP A 91 -20.55 0.94 -9.72
N ASN A 92 -19.63 1.11 -10.66
CA ASN A 92 -19.93 1.59 -12.01
C ASN A 92 -20.62 0.53 -12.87
N ASP A 93 -20.17 -0.74 -12.76
CA ASP A 93 -20.62 -1.84 -13.62
C ASP A 93 -21.81 -2.61 -12.99
N GLY A 94 -22.11 -2.36 -11.71
CA GLY A 94 -23.17 -3.06 -10.97
C GLY A 94 -22.81 -4.50 -10.65
N ASP A 95 -21.52 -4.78 -10.48
CA ASP A 95 -21.02 -6.14 -10.25
C ASP A 95 -21.48 -6.74 -8.91
N GLN A 96 -21.57 -8.07 -8.90
CA GLN A 96 -22.00 -8.84 -7.73
C GLN A 96 -20.81 -9.49 -7.01
N PRO A 97 -20.96 -9.88 -5.75
CA PRO A 97 -19.95 -10.64 -5.02
C PRO A 97 -19.44 -11.87 -5.79
N GLY A 98 -18.14 -12.15 -5.68
CA GLY A 98 -17.46 -13.18 -6.44
C GLY A 98 -16.82 -12.67 -7.74
N ARG A 99 -17.10 -11.41 -8.15
CA ARG A 99 -16.42 -10.77 -9.29
C ARG A 99 -14.96 -10.54 -8.98
N THR A 100 -14.10 -10.89 -9.93
CA THR A 100 -12.65 -10.61 -9.94
C THR A 100 -12.29 -9.81 -11.16
N TRP A 101 -11.19 -9.02 -11.09
CA TRP A 101 -10.68 -8.22 -12.20
C TRP A 101 -9.20 -8.51 -12.41
N ARG A 102 -8.84 -9.10 -13.53
CA ARG A 102 -7.45 -9.29 -13.91
C ARG A 102 -6.87 -7.96 -14.38
N THR A 103 -6.14 -7.30 -13.51
CA THR A 103 -5.68 -5.91 -13.67
C THR A 103 -4.18 -5.87 -13.94
N GLU A 104 -3.78 -5.35 -15.09
CA GLU A 104 -2.38 -5.04 -15.39
C GLU A 104 -1.90 -3.88 -14.52
N THR A 105 -0.77 -4.04 -13.85
CA THR A 105 -0.06 -2.99 -13.10
C THR A 105 1.42 -3.01 -13.45
N MET A 106 2.18 -2.00 -13.05
CA MET A 106 3.65 -2.03 -13.23
C MET A 106 4.33 -3.13 -12.40
N ALA A 107 3.69 -3.60 -11.32
CA ALA A 107 4.17 -4.74 -10.51
C ALA A 107 3.70 -6.10 -11.06
N GLY A 108 3.04 -6.14 -12.22
CA GLY A 108 2.46 -7.36 -12.80
C GLY A 108 0.94 -7.41 -12.72
N VAL A 109 0.36 -8.60 -12.95
CA VAL A 109 -1.09 -8.79 -12.92
C VAL A 109 -1.55 -8.98 -11.47
N ILE A 110 -2.46 -8.14 -11.02
CA ILE A 110 -3.12 -8.22 -9.71
C ILE A 110 -4.59 -8.55 -9.91
N VAL A 111 -5.14 -9.41 -9.05
CA VAL A 111 -6.52 -9.90 -9.18
C VAL A 111 -7.31 -9.58 -7.90
N PRO A 112 -7.89 -8.37 -7.77
CA PRO A 112 -8.82 -8.07 -6.71
C PRO A 112 -10.14 -8.82 -6.90
N GLU A 113 -10.83 -9.12 -5.78
CA GLU A 113 -12.11 -9.82 -5.73
C GLU A 113 -13.10 -9.05 -4.85
N LEU A 114 -14.33 -8.90 -5.32
CA LEU A 114 -15.44 -8.40 -4.53
C LEU A 114 -16.01 -9.54 -3.67
N CYS A 115 -15.90 -9.43 -2.35
CA CYS A 115 -16.41 -10.41 -1.40
C CYS A 115 -17.90 -10.20 -1.09
N GLU A 116 -18.55 -11.23 -0.49
CA GLU A 116 -19.97 -11.19 -0.12
C GLU A 116 -20.33 -10.08 0.86
N ASP A 117 -19.40 -9.69 1.73
CA ASP A 117 -19.56 -8.59 2.68
C ASP A 117 -19.29 -7.21 2.07
N GLY A 118 -19.07 -7.16 0.77
CA GLY A 118 -18.78 -5.93 0.02
C GLY A 118 -17.33 -5.44 0.16
N GLN A 119 -16.45 -6.19 0.84
CA GLN A 119 -15.02 -5.86 0.88
C GLN A 119 -14.31 -6.29 -0.40
N ILE A 120 -13.15 -5.67 -0.65
CA ILE A 120 -12.28 -6.08 -1.75
C ILE A 120 -11.10 -6.86 -1.18
N ARG A 121 -10.99 -8.12 -1.55
CA ARG A 121 -9.85 -8.99 -1.25
C ARG A 121 -8.82 -8.90 -2.36
N VAL A 122 -7.54 -8.80 -1.98
CA VAL A 122 -6.42 -8.80 -2.93
C VAL A 122 -5.37 -9.79 -2.46
N ASP A 123 -4.94 -10.69 -3.33
CA ASP A 123 -3.74 -11.50 -3.07
C ASP A 123 -2.51 -10.66 -3.40
N MET A 124 -1.76 -10.30 -2.36
CA MET A 124 -0.54 -9.50 -2.47
C MET A 124 0.71 -10.35 -2.68
N GLY A 125 0.56 -11.66 -2.84
CA GLY A 125 1.67 -12.61 -2.96
C GLY A 125 2.34 -12.95 -1.62
N GLN A 126 3.54 -13.52 -1.71
CA GLN A 126 4.32 -13.90 -0.53
C GLN A 126 5.15 -12.70 -0.02
N PRO A 127 5.27 -12.53 1.30
CA PRO A 127 6.15 -11.50 1.85
C PRO A 127 7.62 -11.84 1.58
N PHE A 128 8.42 -10.84 1.33
CA PHE A 128 9.88 -10.95 1.27
C PHE A 128 10.45 -10.89 2.69
N LEU A 129 11.26 -11.87 3.07
CA LEU A 129 11.79 -12.04 4.43
C LEU A 129 13.32 -12.05 4.47
N GLU A 130 13.99 -12.02 3.31
CA GLU A 130 15.43 -11.94 3.24
C GLU A 130 15.87 -10.46 3.22
N PRO A 131 16.94 -10.08 3.95
CA PRO A 131 17.36 -8.68 4.07
C PRO A 131 17.60 -7.96 2.74
N ASP A 132 18.17 -8.65 1.75
CA ASP A 132 18.43 -8.13 0.41
C ASP A 132 17.15 -7.88 -0.38
N GLN A 133 16.11 -8.69 -0.16
CA GLN A 133 14.80 -8.53 -0.78
C GLN A 133 13.94 -7.44 -0.11
N VAL A 134 14.24 -7.12 1.18
CA VAL A 134 13.59 -6.04 1.94
C VAL A 134 14.33 -4.70 1.80
N PRO A 135 15.34 -4.56 1.00
CA PRO A 135 16.46 -3.59 1.00
C PRO A 135 16.78 -3.02 2.38
N THR A 136 17.28 -3.87 3.29
CA THR A 136 17.68 -3.47 4.64
C THR A 136 19.06 -4.01 5.01
N THR A 137 19.78 -3.30 5.86
CA THR A 137 21.06 -3.74 6.45
C THR A 137 20.86 -4.52 7.76
N LEU A 138 19.62 -4.67 8.23
CA LEU A 138 19.30 -5.51 9.38
C LEU A 138 19.62 -6.97 9.09
N SER A 139 20.27 -7.65 10.05
CA SER A 139 20.56 -9.07 9.94
C SER A 139 19.33 -9.92 10.20
N LYS A 140 19.30 -11.13 9.64
CA LYS A 140 18.23 -12.09 9.90
C LYS A 140 18.27 -12.56 11.36
N GLY A 141 17.20 -12.33 12.09
CA GLY A 141 17.05 -12.71 13.49
C GLY A 141 16.52 -14.14 13.68
N ARG A 142 16.27 -14.53 14.93
CA ARG A 142 15.78 -15.88 15.29
C ARG A 142 14.40 -16.20 14.73
N SER A 143 13.57 -15.19 14.48
CA SER A 143 12.25 -15.33 13.88
C SER A 143 12.29 -15.57 12.35
N GLY A 144 13.48 -15.54 11.75
CA GLY A 144 13.63 -15.64 10.30
C GLY A 144 13.40 -14.32 9.54
N LEU A 145 13.16 -13.20 10.25
CA LEU A 145 12.99 -11.86 9.69
C LEU A 145 14.26 -11.03 9.86
N PRO A 146 14.50 -10.01 9.01
CA PRO A 146 15.47 -8.96 9.31
C PRO A 146 15.05 -8.24 10.60
N GLN A 147 15.91 -8.26 11.62
CA GLN A 147 15.62 -7.74 12.96
C GLN A 147 16.84 -7.01 13.53
N GLY A 148 16.58 -6.06 14.42
CA GLY A 148 17.63 -5.34 15.13
C GLY A 148 17.08 -4.37 16.15
N GLU A 149 17.99 -3.59 16.71
CA GLU A 149 17.71 -2.54 17.65
C GLU A 149 18.31 -1.22 17.15
N ILE A 150 17.66 -0.13 17.45
CA ILE A 150 18.16 1.22 17.18
C ILE A 150 17.92 2.11 18.41
N ASP A 151 18.89 2.94 18.74
CA ASP A 151 18.69 4.01 19.71
C ASP A 151 18.22 5.27 18.99
N LEU A 152 16.98 5.67 19.25
CA LEU A 152 16.34 6.81 18.62
C LEU A 152 15.73 7.72 19.68
N GLN A 153 16.21 8.96 19.72
CA GLN A 153 15.72 10.00 20.67
C GLN A 153 15.69 9.54 22.14
N GLY A 154 16.70 8.76 22.55
CA GLY A 154 16.82 8.27 23.92
C GLY A 154 15.96 7.04 24.25
N SER A 155 15.37 6.43 23.25
CA SER A 155 14.63 5.17 23.37
C SER A 155 15.31 4.09 22.52
N THR A 156 15.51 2.89 23.09
CA THR A 156 15.95 1.71 22.33
C THR A 156 14.74 1.03 21.73
N LEU A 157 14.64 1.03 20.39
CA LEU A 157 13.54 0.46 19.64
C LEU A 157 13.94 -0.90 19.07
N GLN A 158 13.07 -1.88 19.24
CA GLN A 158 13.14 -3.17 18.53
C GLN A 158 12.56 -2.99 17.14
N LEU A 159 13.22 -3.52 16.11
CA LEU A 159 12.80 -3.43 14.73
C LEU A 159 12.63 -4.81 14.11
N ALA A 160 11.59 -4.98 13.32
CA ALA A 160 11.45 -6.12 12.40
C ALA A 160 11.05 -5.61 11.02
N ALA A 161 11.77 -6.04 9.98
CA ALA A 161 11.50 -5.59 8.62
C ALA A 161 10.92 -6.70 7.74
N VAL A 162 10.15 -6.32 6.73
CA VAL A 162 9.51 -7.23 5.77
C VAL A 162 9.21 -6.47 4.48
N GLY A 163 9.22 -7.17 3.35
CA GLY A 163 8.82 -6.63 2.05
C GLY A 163 7.46 -7.14 1.59
N MET A 164 6.66 -6.26 1.00
CA MET A 164 5.40 -6.60 0.32
C MET A 164 5.34 -5.90 -1.06
N GLY A 165 6.46 -5.95 -1.80
CA GLY A 165 6.71 -5.15 -3.00
C GLY A 165 7.46 -3.85 -2.69
N ASN A 166 7.28 -3.31 -1.49
CA ASN A 166 8.03 -2.19 -0.94
C ASN A 166 8.50 -2.52 0.49
N PRO A 167 9.53 -1.84 1.03
CA PRO A 167 10.03 -2.09 2.38
C PRO A 167 9.05 -1.62 3.46
N HIS A 168 8.93 -2.42 4.51
CA HIS A 168 8.20 -2.08 5.72
C HIS A 168 9.04 -2.39 6.95
N VAL A 169 9.02 -1.52 7.96
CA VAL A 169 9.57 -1.77 9.28
C VAL A 169 8.47 -1.65 10.33
N VAL A 170 8.44 -2.61 11.24
CA VAL A 170 7.50 -2.66 12.35
C VAL A 170 8.25 -2.43 13.66
N VAL A 171 7.76 -1.48 14.45
CA VAL A 171 8.24 -1.14 15.79
C VAL A 171 7.21 -1.62 16.81
N PRO A 172 7.47 -2.70 17.56
CA PRO A 172 6.58 -3.13 18.63
C PRO A 172 6.58 -2.12 19.79
N VAL A 173 5.42 -1.64 20.16
CA VAL A 173 5.26 -0.66 21.25
C VAL A 173 4.26 -1.17 22.29
N GLN A 174 4.27 -0.61 23.50
CA GLN A 174 3.28 -0.97 24.53
C GLN A 174 1.99 -0.20 24.35
N ASP A 175 2.09 1.10 24.08
CA ASP A 175 0.95 2.00 23.88
C ASP A 175 1.26 2.98 22.76
N LEU A 176 0.41 2.98 21.72
CA LEU A 176 0.54 3.89 20.58
C LEU A 176 0.39 5.37 20.95
N LYS A 177 -0.32 5.67 22.05
CA LYS A 177 -0.54 7.05 22.49
C LYS A 177 0.67 7.64 23.22
N SER A 178 1.58 6.79 23.70
CA SER A 178 2.75 7.20 24.47
C SER A 178 4.01 7.42 23.65
N ILE A 179 3.98 7.15 22.35
CA ILE A 179 5.15 7.26 21.46
C ILE A 179 5.13 8.55 20.65
N PRO A 180 6.29 9.15 20.35
CA PRO A 180 6.40 10.28 19.43
C PRO A 180 6.34 9.79 17.97
N PHE A 181 5.15 9.37 17.53
CA PHE A 181 4.92 8.64 16.28
C PHE A 181 5.53 9.34 15.04
N ASP A 182 5.26 10.64 14.87
CA ASP A 182 5.74 11.42 13.73
C ASP A 182 7.28 11.53 13.72
N ALA A 183 7.87 11.73 14.89
CA ALA A 183 9.32 11.87 15.03
C ALA A 183 10.06 10.55 14.76
N TRP A 184 9.54 9.43 15.29
CA TRP A 184 10.10 8.10 15.00
C TRP A 184 9.88 7.70 13.54
N GLY A 185 8.67 7.94 13.01
CA GLY A 185 8.32 7.63 11.64
C GLY A 185 9.26 8.32 10.65
N SER A 186 9.39 9.65 10.78
CA SER A 186 10.24 10.45 9.88
C SER A 186 11.73 10.09 9.97
N ALA A 187 12.22 9.73 11.17
CA ALA A 187 13.62 9.35 11.33
C ALA A 187 13.90 7.95 10.75
N LEU A 188 13.04 6.97 11.01
CA LEU A 188 13.20 5.60 10.52
C LEU A 188 12.99 5.48 9.01
N GLU A 189 12.11 6.30 8.41
CA GLU A 189 11.86 6.29 6.96
C GLU A 189 13.14 6.46 6.16
N ILE A 190 14.06 7.32 6.64
CA ILE A 190 15.30 7.69 5.95
C ILE A 190 16.55 7.16 6.64
N ASP A 191 16.40 6.26 7.62
CA ASP A 191 17.55 5.71 8.36
C ASP A 191 18.44 4.87 7.43
N PRO A 192 19.79 4.93 7.59
CA PRO A 192 20.71 4.10 6.83
C PRO A 192 20.48 2.59 6.89
N LEU A 193 19.73 2.09 7.89
CA LEU A 193 19.27 0.71 7.94
C LEU A 193 18.35 0.35 6.75
N PHE A 194 17.74 1.35 6.09
CA PHE A 194 16.82 1.19 4.97
C PHE A 194 17.24 2.05 3.77
N PRO A 195 18.23 1.59 2.98
CA PRO A 195 18.80 2.38 1.86
C PRO A 195 17.79 2.79 0.79
N ALA A 196 16.71 2.03 0.61
CA ALA A 196 15.60 2.31 -0.30
C ALA A 196 14.42 3.03 0.39
N LYS A 197 14.64 3.62 1.58
CA LYS A 197 13.60 4.08 2.52
C LYS A 197 12.72 2.92 3.00
N THR A 198 11.76 3.21 3.90
CA THR A 198 10.84 2.20 4.42
C THR A 198 9.54 2.83 4.87
N ASN A 199 8.45 2.05 4.82
CA ASN A 199 7.19 2.39 5.47
C ASN A 199 7.27 1.99 6.94
N VAL A 200 7.04 2.93 7.84
CA VAL A 200 7.17 2.73 9.28
C VAL A 200 5.82 2.45 9.92
N HIS A 201 5.75 1.36 10.66
CA HIS A 201 4.57 0.94 11.39
C HIS A 201 4.89 0.80 12.87
N SER A 202 4.03 1.32 13.74
CA SER A 202 4.08 1.04 15.18
C SER A 202 2.89 0.17 15.58
N ASN A 203 3.15 -0.89 16.36
CA ASN A 203 2.12 -1.86 16.68
C ASN A 203 2.16 -2.26 18.16
N PRO A 204 1.01 -2.35 18.87
CA PRO A 204 0.97 -2.85 20.24
C PRO A 204 1.56 -4.26 20.35
N ARG A 205 2.37 -4.51 21.40
CA ARG A 205 3.03 -5.82 21.63
C ARG A 205 2.06 -7.00 21.79
N ASP A 206 0.83 -6.74 22.23
CA ASP A 206 -0.18 -7.79 22.46
C ASP A 206 -0.57 -8.58 21.19
N LEU A 207 -0.30 -8.01 20.00
CA LEU A 207 -0.45 -8.74 18.74
C LEU A 207 0.67 -9.75 18.48
N TYR A 208 1.72 -9.76 19.30
CA TYR A 208 2.88 -10.65 19.21
C TYR A 208 2.99 -11.57 20.44
N ASP A 209 1.89 -11.83 21.15
CA ASP A 209 1.92 -12.67 22.36
C ASP A 209 2.42 -14.07 22.03
N THR A 210 3.65 -14.34 22.47
CA THR A 210 4.38 -15.59 22.31
C THR A 210 3.82 -16.75 23.15
N ARG A 211 2.82 -16.49 24.01
CA ARG A 211 2.23 -17.51 24.89
C ARG A 211 1.32 -18.49 24.17
N SER A 212 0.94 -18.21 22.93
CA SER A 212 0.07 -19.09 22.14
C SER A 212 0.82 -20.13 21.28
N GLY A 213 2.15 -20.19 21.34
CA GLY A 213 2.94 -21.13 20.55
C GLY A 213 2.88 -20.92 19.03
N CYS A 214 2.31 -19.81 18.59
CA CYS A 214 2.31 -19.43 17.17
C CYS A 214 3.68 -18.92 16.76
N ASP A 215 4.21 -19.47 15.69
CA ASP A 215 5.46 -19.07 15.07
C ASP A 215 5.40 -17.56 14.71
N HIS A 216 6.39 -16.79 15.13
CA HIS A 216 6.48 -15.33 14.91
C HIS A 216 6.36 -14.94 13.43
N THR A 217 6.82 -15.80 12.53
CA THR A 217 6.67 -15.63 11.08
C THR A 217 5.21 -15.69 10.64
N GLN A 218 4.40 -16.54 11.27
CA GLN A 218 2.95 -16.62 10.96
C GLN A 218 2.18 -15.43 11.53
N SER A 219 2.57 -14.90 12.71
CA SER A 219 1.87 -13.76 13.31
C SER A 219 2.14 -12.46 12.56
N LEU A 220 3.38 -12.20 12.13
CA LEU A 220 3.70 -11.03 11.28
C LEU A 220 3.10 -11.18 9.87
N GLY A 221 3.17 -12.37 9.28
CA GLY A 221 2.51 -12.67 8.02
C GLY A 221 0.99 -12.56 8.11
N ASN A 222 0.38 -12.93 9.23
CA ASN A 222 -1.04 -12.75 9.48
C ASN A 222 -1.39 -11.28 9.74
N TRP A 223 -0.53 -10.52 10.44
CA TRP A 223 -0.70 -9.10 10.62
C TRP A 223 -0.60 -8.35 9.30
N LEU A 224 0.38 -8.66 8.47
CA LEU A 224 0.50 -8.09 7.13
C LEU A 224 -0.75 -8.42 6.30
N ARG A 225 -1.23 -9.67 6.33
CA ARG A 225 -2.50 -10.04 5.68
C ARG A 225 -3.69 -9.29 6.27
N GLN A 226 -3.74 -9.07 7.60
CA GLN A 226 -4.81 -8.34 8.27
C GLN A 226 -4.70 -6.83 8.09
N SER A 227 -3.49 -6.27 8.08
CA SER A 227 -3.25 -4.82 7.83
C SER A 227 -3.56 -4.43 6.39
N PHE A 228 -3.53 -5.39 5.46
CA PHE A 228 -3.98 -5.24 4.08
C PHE A 228 -5.41 -5.77 3.85
N HIS A 229 -6.07 -6.37 4.87
CA HIS A 229 -7.51 -6.63 4.88
C HIS A 229 -8.23 -5.42 5.44
N ILE A 230 -8.82 -4.67 4.58
CA ILE A 230 -9.48 -3.42 4.93
C ILE A 230 -10.98 -3.64 4.92
N LYS A 231 -11.57 -3.16 6.02
CA LYS A 231 -13.03 -2.95 6.12
C LYS A 231 -13.46 -1.82 5.23
#